data_f0103e5114c6a55db0a8db46bf2350ed
#
_entry.id   f0103e5114c6a55db0a8db46bf2350ed
#
_cell.length_a   1.000
_cell.length_b   1.000
_cell.length_c   1.000
_cell.angle_alpha   90.00
_cell.angle_beta   90.00
_cell.angle_gamma   90.00
#
_symmetry.space_group_name_H-M   'P 1'
#
loop_
_entity.id
_entity.type
_entity.pdbx_description
1 polymer ?
#
loop_
_entity_poly.entity_id
_entity_poly.type
_entity_poly.pdbx_seq_one_letter_code
_entity_poly.pdbx_strand_id
1 'polypeptide(L)'
;MSEIEDIASIHLGRAGDGSVVNPYITPDSVDASLLVGVPRILNRTAYGIDAAALPFEGFDMWNCYEFSTLTDNGFPVTGLMRIVYDADSKCIVESKSLKLYLNSFNMMKNGATISDVVANVNNRVNEDLINVLDTRSVRVSLNFEDAVTATPVSGDFVQIENYLDPTKVNFNHYNESPDTLVVTPTTGENLTFKWRSSVLRSNCRVTNQPDWGDVFVAIKGNKTVTPESLLQYIVSMRKENHFHEEICECIYKRLYDLLEPEELFVTCLYTRRGGIDINPCRASSDAVMYKYGYHLRSVYTNNYKTLRQ
;
A
#
# COMPACT_ATOMS: atom_id res chain seq x y z
N MET A 1 19.36 5.71 14.33
CA MET A 1 18.21 5.25 13.53
C MET A 1 17.06 4.99 14.49
N SER A 2 15.80 5.16 14.06
CA SER A 2 14.66 4.74 14.86
C SER A 2 14.58 3.21 14.93
N GLU A 3 13.91 2.66 15.94
CA GLU A 3 13.67 1.22 16.07
C GLU A 3 13.06 0.61 14.79
N ILE A 4 12.16 1.35 14.13
CA ILE A 4 11.57 0.94 12.85
C ILE A 4 12.62 0.84 11.75
N GLU A 5 13.54 1.82 11.64
CA GLU A 5 14.58 1.82 10.60
C GLU A 5 15.56 0.67 10.80
N ASP A 6 15.89 0.33 12.03
CA ASP A 6 16.78 -0.81 12.33
C ASP A 6 16.13 -2.13 11.91
N ILE A 7 14.86 -2.36 12.26
CA ILE A 7 14.09 -3.56 11.87
C ILE A 7 14.00 -3.67 10.34
N ALA A 8 13.54 -2.59 9.67
CA ALA A 8 13.29 -2.60 8.23
C ALA A 8 14.57 -2.70 7.38
N SER A 9 15.74 -2.40 7.94
CA SER A 9 17.03 -2.41 7.23
C SER A 9 17.80 -3.73 7.29
N ILE A 10 17.27 -4.76 7.95
CA ILE A 10 17.97 -6.04 8.19
C ILE A 10 18.54 -6.65 6.89
N HIS A 11 17.79 -6.61 5.79
CA HIS A 11 18.16 -7.19 4.49
C HIS A 11 18.58 -6.16 3.43
N LEU A 12 18.59 -4.87 3.77
CA LEU A 12 19.17 -3.86 2.89
C LEU A 12 20.68 -3.94 3.00
N GLY A 13 21.33 -4.60 2.06
CA GLY A 13 22.79 -4.66 1.99
C GLY A 13 23.38 -3.26 2.17
N ARG A 14 23.79 -2.93 3.38
CA ARG A 14 24.38 -1.64 3.70
C ARG A 14 25.81 -1.60 3.18
N ALA A 15 26.04 -0.80 2.15
CA ALA A 15 27.36 -0.31 1.80
C ALA A 15 27.63 1.02 2.55
N GLY A 16 27.23 1.15 3.83
CA GLY A 16 27.36 2.39 4.58
C GLY A 16 28.74 2.64 5.17
N ASP A 17 29.57 1.61 5.28
CA ASP A 17 30.91 1.64 5.92
C ASP A 17 32.05 1.25 4.97
N GLY A 18 31.79 1.12 3.66
CA GLY A 18 32.79 0.64 2.69
C GLY A 18 33.08 -0.85 2.76
N SER A 19 32.35 -1.62 3.57
CA SER A 19 32.49 -3.07 3.61
C SER A 19 31.93 -3.71 2.32
N VAL A 20 32.49 -4.85 1.95
CA VAL A 20 32.06 -5.61 0.78
C VAL A 20 30.63 -6.07 1.00
N VAL A 21 29.69 -5.52 0.21
CA VAL A 21 28.32 -6.03 0.14
C VAL A 21 28.41 -7.46 -0.39
N ASN A 22 28.01 -8.45 0.40
CA ASN A 22 27.88 -9.80 -0.10
C ASN A 22 26.87 -9.78 -1.26
N PRO A 23 27.24 -10.24 -2.47
CA PRO A 23 26.31 -10.29 -3.57
C PRO A 23 25.11 -11.16 -3.18
N TYR A 24 23.91 -10.74 -3.57
CA TYR A 24 22.72 -11.57 -3.42
C TYR A 24 22.91 -12.87 -4.21
N ILE A 25 22.73 -14.00 -3.53
CA ILE A 25 22.72 -15.32 -4.14
C ILE A 25 21.30 -15.84 -4.05
N THR A 26 20.71 -16.22 -5.18
CA THR A 26 19.38 -16.85 -5.21
C THR A 26 19.42 -18.14 -4.39
N PRO A 27 18.59 -18.29 -3.35
CA PRO A 27 18.54 -19.51 -2.57
C PRO A 27 18.13 -20.72 -3.41
N ASP A 28 18.61 -21.90 -3.05
CA ASP A 28 18.20 -23.19 -3.66
C ASP A 28 16.89 -23.72 -3.08
N SER A 29 16.33 -23.06 -2.07
CA SER A 29 15.10 -23.41 -1.39
C SER A 29 14.35 -22.18 -0.89
N VAL A 30 13.02 -22.30 -0.74
CA VAL A 30 12.20 -21.24 -0.15
C VAL A 30 12.66 -20.96 1.27
N ASP A 31 12.91 -19.69 1.55
CA ASP A 31 13.46 -19.24 2.82
C ASP A 31 12.55 -18.19 3.48
N ALA A 32 11.65 -18.64 4.35
CA ALA A 32 10.74 -17.78 5.10
C ALA A 32 11.47 -16.87 6.11
N SER A 33 12.70 -17.20 6.51
CA SER A 33 13.48 -16.35 7.42
C SER A 33 13.92 -15.02 6.82
N LEU A 34 13.80 -14.88 5.49
CA LEU A 34 14.02 -13.61 4.79
C LEU A 34 12.91 -12.57 5.06
N LEU A 35 11.71 -13.01 5.46
CA LEU A 35 10.60 -12.11 5.73
C LEU A 35 10.82 -11.29 7.01
N VAL A 36 10.57 -9.99 6.92
CA VAL A 36 10.66 -9.04 8.04
C VAL A 36 9.31 -8.38 8.25
N GLY A 37 8.75 -8.57 9.46
CA GLY A 37 7.54 -7.88 9.92
C GLY A 37 7.92 -6.60 10.66
N VAL A 38 7.32 -5.47 10.27
CA VAL A 38 7.47 -4.18 10.94
C VAL A 38 6.22 -3.89 11.76
N PRO A 39 6.31 -3.74 13.09
CA PRO A 39 5.14 -3.51 13.94
C PRO A 39 4.41 -2.20 13.59
N ARG A 40 3.11 -2.28 13.28
CA ARG A 40 2.28 -1.09 12.96
C ARG A 40 2.15 -0.13 14.12
N ILE A 41 2.19 -0.64 15.35
CA ILE A 41 2.03 0.17 16.54
C ILE A 41 3.06 1.31 16.65
N LEU A 42 4.26 1.09 16.13
CA LEU A 42 5.34 2.08 16.18
C LEU A 42 4.97 3.39 15.46
N ASN A 43 4.25 3.29 14.34
CA ASN A 43 3.79 4.48 13.62
C ASN A 43 2.41 4.95 14.07
N ARG A 44 1.49 4.03 14.35
CA ARG A 44 0.11 4.34 14.78
C ARG A 44 0.09 5.20 16.05
N THR A 45 0.97 4.91 16.98
CA THR A 45 1.11 5.72 18.20
C THR A 45 1.44 7.18 17.89
N ALA A 46 2.29 7.45 16.91
CA ALA A 46 2.67 8.80 16.51
C ALA A 46 1.48 9.61 15.94
N TYR A 47 0.51 8.94 15.32
CA TYR A 47 -0.69 9.58 14.77
C TYR A 47 -1.93 9.46 15.66
N GLY A 48 -1.79 8.93 16.89
CA GLY A 48 -2.92 8.75 17.82
C GLY A 48 -3.93 7.72 17.33
N ILE A 49 -3.49 6.70 16.56
CA ILE A 49 -4.32 5.59 16.15
C ILE A 49 -4.25 4.50 17.20
N ASP A 50 -5.38 4.24 17.87
CA ASP A 50 -5.49 3.15 18.83
C ASP A 50 -5.56 1.81 18.10
N ALA A 51 -4.55 0.96 18.31
CA ALA A 51 -4.50 -0.36 17.70
C ALA A 51 -5.57 -1.33 18.22
N ALA A 52 -6.14 -1.05 19.42
CA ALA A 52 -7.22 -1.84 19.98
C ALA A 52 -8.62 -1.41 19.48
N ALA A 53 -8.72 -0.18 18.95
CA ALA A 53 -9.95 0.40 18.44
C ALA A 53 -9.65 1.22 17.18
N LEU A 54 -9.34 0.53 16.07
CA LEU A 54 -9.02 1.18 14.81
C LEU A 54 -10.18 2.03 14.33
N PRO A 55 -9.95 3.28 13.89
CA PRO A 55 -11.00 4.16 13.37
C PRO A 55 -11.39 3.79 11.92
N PHE A 56 -10.90 2.69 11.40
CA PHE A 56 -11.12 2.23 10.03
C PHE A 56 -11.16 0.70 9.93
N GLU A 57 -11.86 0.22 8.93
CA GLU A 57 -11.63 -1.07 8.28
C GLU A 57 -10.61 -0.86 7.16
N GLY A 58 -9.77 -1.86 6.89
CA GLY A 58 -8.75 -1.67 5.86
C GLY A 58 -8.01 -2.92 5.47
N PHE A 59 -7.26 -2.80 4.39
CA PHE A 59 -6.33 -3.82 3.90
C PHE A 59 -5.17 -3.16 3.16
N ASP A 60 -4.11 -3.95 2.93
CA ASP A 60 -2.99 -3.60 2.08
C ASP A 60 -2.89 -4.61 0.94
N MET A 61 -2.96 -4.11 -0.30
CA MET A 61 -2.88 -4.92 -1.52
C MET A 61 -1.52 -4.71 -2.18
N TRP A 62 -0.85 -5.81 -2.46
CA TRP A 62 0.49 -5.86 -3.05
C TRP A 62 0.43 -6.60 -4.39
N ASN A 63 1.00 -6.02 -5.42
CA ASN A 63 1.21 -6.66 -6.70
C ASN A 63 2.71 -6.90 -6.90
N CYS A 64 3.11 -8.18 -6.99
CA CYS A 64 4.49 -8.60 -7.17
C CYS A 64 4.65 -9.15 -8.59
N TYR A 65 5.30 -8.37 -9.46
CA TYR A 65 5.36 -8.59 -10.91
C TYR A 65 6.49 -9.52 -11.36
N GLU A 66 7.44 -9.80 -10.47
CA GLU A 66 8.63 -10.59 -10.81
C GLU A 66 8.57 -12.03 -10.25
N PHE A 67 7.38 -12.52 -9.92
CA PHE A 67 7.27 -13.88 -9.36
C PHE A 67 7.57 -14.95 -10.42
N SER A 68 8.41 -15.91 -10.03
CA SER A 68 8.78 -17.07 -10.85
C SER A 68 9.04 -18.30 -9.99
N THR A 69 8.75 -19.47 -10.55
CA THR A 69 9.06 -20.78 -9.94
C THR A 69 9.11 -21.84 -11.04
N LEU A 70 9.37 -23.11 -10.71
CA LEU A 70 9.48 -24.21 -11.65
C LEU A 70 8.45 -25.30 -11.38
N THR A 71 8.04 -26.00 -12.44
CA THR A 71 7.39 -27.31 -12.33
C THR A 71 8.43 -28.39 -12.01
N ASP A 72 8.00 -29.61 -11.66
CA ASP A 72 8.88 -30.74 -11.32
C ASP A 72 9.86 -31.12 -12.47
N ASN A 73 9.45 -30.89 -13.72
CA ASN A 73 10.31 -31.10 -14.89
C ASN A 73 11.17 -29.87 -15.26
N GLY A 74 11.12 -28.78 -14.45
CA GLY A 74 11.93 -27.59 -14.64
C GLY A 74 11.33 -26.54 -15.60
N PHE A 75 10.05 -26.67 -15.98
CA PHE A 75 9.41 -25.65 -16.81
C PHE A 75 9.14 -24.39 -15.98
N PRO A 76 9.57 -23.17 -16.44
CA PRO A 76 9.35 -21.94 -15.68
C PRO A 76 7.87 -21.52 -15.69
N VAL A 77 7.36 -21.21 -14.50
CA VAL A 77 6.02 -20.64 -14.29
C VAL A 77 6.22 -19.22 -13.75
N THR A 78 5.77 -18.23 -14.51
CA THR A 78 5.86 -16.80 -14.14
C THR A 78 4.48 -16.16 -14.14
N GLY A 79 4.26 -15.18 -13.27
CA GLY A 79 2.98 -14.49 -13.21
C GLY A 79 3.00 -13.31 -12.25
N LEU A 80 1.89 -12.58 -12.21
CA LEU A 80 1.64 -11.56 -11.20
C LEU A 80 1.15 -12.23 -9.91
N MET A 81 1.94 -12.17 -8.84
CA MET A 81 1.45 -12.57 -7.52
C MET A 81 0.78 -11.38 -6.83
N ARG A 82 -0.51 -11.53 -6.52
CA ARG A 82 -1.26 -10.58 -5.73
C ARG A 82 -1.41 -11.09 -4.31
N ILE A 83 -1.08 -10.23 -3.35
CA ILE A 83 -1.17 -10.50 -1.92
C ILE A 83 -2.06 -9.42 -1.30
N VAL A 84 -3.04 -9.83 -0.50
CA VAL A 84 -3.91 -8.90 0.25
C VAL A 84 -4.00 -9.39 1.69
N TYR A 85 -3.69 -8.51 2.65
CA TYR A 85 -3.86 -8.77 4.07
C TYR A 85 -4.53 -7.59 4.77
N ASP A 86 -5.24 -7.89 5.85
CA ASP A 86 -6.07 -6.90 6.52
C ASP A 86 -5.22 -5.92 7.36
N ALA A 87 -5.67 -4.67 7.47
CA ALA A 87 -4.95 -3.61 8.17
C ALA A 87 -4.93 -3.78 9.70
N ASP A 88 -5.71 -4.71 10.26
CA ASP A 88 -5.66 -5.09 11.67
C ASP A 88 -4.49 -6.04 11.99
N SER A 89 -3.72 -6.50 11.00
CA SER A 89 -2.48 -7.24 11.20
C SER A 89 -1.55 -6.48 12.15
N LYS A 90 -0.80 -7.17 13.01
CA LYS A 90 0.12 -6.51 13.93
C LYS A 90 1.33 -5.88 13.23
N CYS A 91 1.75 -6.48 12.12
CA CYS A 91 2.88 -6.01 11.33
C CYS A 91 2.46 -5.69 9.89
N ILE A 92 3.26 -4.86 9.22
CA ILE A 92 3.38 -4.79 7.77
C ILE A 92 4.61 -5.60 7.35
N VAL A 93 4.60 -6.18 6.14
CA VAL A 93 5.81 -6.82 5.62
C VAL A 93 6.75 -5.76 5.03
N GLU A 94 8.05 -5.88 5.30
CA GLU A 94 9.04 -4.98 4.68
C GLU A 94 9.23 -5.39 3.21
N SER A 95 9.17 -4.41 2.31
CA SER A 95 9.06 -4.64 0.86
C SER A 95 10.28 -5.34 0.24
N LYS A 96 11.49 -5.03 0.68
CA LYS A 96 12.71 -5.67 0.19
C LYS A 96 12.82 -7.11 0.69
N SER A 97 12.43 -7.35 1.92
CA SER A 97 12.39 -8.68 2.51
C SER A 97 11.40 -9.59 1.79
N LEU A 98 10.20 -9.06 1.46
CA LEU A 98 9.22 -9.77 0.65
C LEU A 98 9.77 -10.09 -0.75
N LYS A 99 10.44 -9.13 -1.40
CA LYS A 99 11.09 -9.37 -2.70
C LYS A 99 12.10 -10.52 -2.62
N LEU A 100 12.97 -10.52 -1.64
CA LEU A 100 13.98 -11.57 -1.46
C LEU A 100 13.34 -12.93 -1.18
N TYR A 101 12.30 -12.96 -0.34
CA TYR A 101 11.53 -14.16 -0.06
C TYR A 101 10.88 -14.72 -1.32
N LEU A 102 10.18 -13.90 -2.12
CA LEU A 102 9.57 -14.35 -3.37
C LEU A 102 10.61 -14.82 -4.40
N ASN A 103 11.80 -14.19 -4.42
CA ASN A 103 12.90 -14.64 -5.27
C ASN A 103 13.47 -16.00 -4.85
N SER A 104 13.27 -16.44 -3.60
CA SER A 104 13.70 -17.77 -3.16
C SER A 104 12.91 -18.92 -3.82
N PHE A 105 11.78 -18.63 -4.47
CA PHE A 105 11.03 -19.59 -5.27
C PHE A 105 11.62 -19.83 -6.67
N ASN A 106 12.46 -18.93 -7.18
CA ASN A 106 12.87 -18.92 -8.59
C ASN A 106 13.41 -20.24 -9.14
N MET A 107 14.14 -20.98 -8.30
CA MET A 107 14.73 -22.29 -8.68
C MET A 107 14.00 -23.48 -8.04
N MET A 108 12.94 -23.23 -7.31
CA MET A 108 12.17 -24.27 -6.63
C MET A 108 11.19 -24.99 -7.56
N LYS A 109 11.11 -26.29 -7.41
CA LYS A 109 10.12 -27.14 -8.07
C LYS A 109 8.90 -27.28 -7.14
N ASN A 110 7.75 -26.82 -7.61
CA ASN A 110 6.54 -26.67 -6.79
C ASN A 110 5.35 -27.49 -7.29
N GLY A 111 5.52 -28.45 -8.17
CA GLY A 111 4.45 -29.34 -8.60
C GLY A 111 4.58 -29.84 -10.04
N ALA A 112 3.86 -30.90 -10.35
CA ALA A 112 3.92 -31.55 -11.65
C ALA A 112 3.21 -30.75 -12.76
N THR A 113 2.13 -30.05 -12.40
CA THR A 113 1.33 -29.22 -13.31
C THR A 113 1.33 -27.75 -12.86
N ILE A 114 0.95 -26.84 -13.75
CA ILE A 114 0.79 -25.41 -13.42
C ILE A 114 -0.25 -25.24 -12.29
N SER A 115 -1.32 -26.03 -12.31
CA SER A 115 -2.34 -26.00 -11.26
C SER A 115 -1.79 -26.39 -9.88
N ASP A 116 -0.95 -27.46 -9.82
CA ASP A 116 -0.26 -27.85 -8.58
C ASP A 116 0.67 -26.76 -8.08
N VAL A 117 1.45 -26.18 -9.01
CA VAL A 117 2.36 -25.06 -8.70
C VAL A 117 1.59 -23.89 -8.09
N VAL A 118 0.48 -23.47 -8.70
CA VAL A 118 -0.35 -22.37 -8.20
C VAL A 118 -0.87 -22.66 -6.79
N ALA A 119 -1.42 -23.86 -6.58
CA ALA A 119 -1.94 -24.25 -5.27
C ALA A 119 -0.86 -24.28 -4.20
N ASN A 120 0.27 -24.94 -4.47
CA ASN A 120 1.37 -25.09 -3.52
C ASN A 120 2.02 -23.76 -3.15
N VAL A 121 2.28 -22.91 -4.17
CA VAL A 121 2.87 -21.58 -3.96
C VAL A 121 1.93 -20.67 -3.18
N ASN A 122 0.65 -20.59 -3.58
CA ASN A 122 -0.33 -19.73 -2.90
C ASN A 122 -0.48 -20.14 -1.43
N ASN A 123 -0.56 -21.44 -1.13
CA ASN A 123 -0.65 -21.95 0.24
C ASN A 123 0.60 -21.61 1.05
N ARG A 124 1.78 -21.85 0.49
CA ARG A 124 3.05 -21.58 1.17
C ARG A 124 3.23 -20.10 1.49
N VAL A 125 3.01 -19.21 0.52
CA VAL A 125 3.13 -17.77 0.73
C VAL A 125 2.09 -17.26 1.73
N ASN A 126 0.87 -17.83 1.70
CA ASN A 126 -0.18 -17.51 2.65
C ASN A 126 0.24 -17.85 4.09
N GLU A 127 0.72 -19.07 4.33
CA GLU A 127 1.15 -19.55 5.64
C GLU A 127 2.34 -18.72 6.19
N ASP A 128 3.36 -18.49 5.37
CA ASP A 128 4.55 -17.76 5.79
C ASP A 128 4.21 -16.30 6.14
N LEU A 129 3.32 -15.65 5.36
CA LEU A 129 2.88 -14.28 5.64
C LEU A 129 1.93 -14.18 6.84
N ILE A 130 1.05 -15.15 7.08
CA ILE A 130 0.23 -15.18 8.31
C ILE A 130 1.14 -15.11 9.55
N ASN A 131 2.23 -15.89 9.54
CA ASN A 131 3.16 -15.94 10.66
C ASN A 131 3.91 -14.61 10.87
N VAL A 132 4.48 -14.03 9.80
CA VAL A 132 5.31 -12.81 9.94
C VAL A 132 4.46 -11.56 10.21
N LEU A 133 3.24 -11.51 9.70
CA LEU A 133 2.32 -10.37 9.90
C LEU A 133 1.55 -10.45 11.23
N ASP A 134 1.58 -11.61 11.88
CA ASP A 134 0.74 -11.93 13.05
C ASP A 134 -0.73 -11.53 12.79
N THR A 135 -1.31 -12.16 11.77
CA THR A 135 -2.68 -11.91 11.29
C THR A 135 -3.45 -13.21 11.11
N ARG A 136 -4.77 -13.08 11.01
CA ARG A 136 -5.67 -14.22 10.76
C ARG A 136 -6.00 -14.44 9.29
N SER A 137 -5.72 -13.45 8.46
CA SER A 137 -6.16 -13.45 7.06
C SER A 137 -5.10 -12.85 6.14
N VAL A 138 -4.60 -13.70 5.27
CA VAL A 138 -3.83 -13.32 4.08
C VAL A 138 -4.49 -14.00 2.89
N ARG A 139 -4.64 -13.31 1.79
CA ARG A 139 -5.13 -13.85 0.52
C ARG A 139 -4.03 -13.72 -0.52
N VAL A 140 -3.72 -14.82 -1.18
CA VAL A 140 -2.67 -14.88 -2.20
C VAL A 140 -3.24 -15.47 -3.48
N SER A 141 -2.90 -14.89 -4.62
CA SER A 141 -3.25 -15.43 -5.93
C SER A 141 -2.13 -15.19 -6.93
N LEU A 142 -1.73 -16.23 -7.64
CA LEU A 142 -0.85 -16.11 -8.80
C LEU A 142 -1.72 -16.01 -10.06
N ASN A 143 -1.57 -14.89 -10.79
CA ASN A 143 -2.39 -14.51 -11.94
C ASN A 143 -1.55 -14.48 -13.21
N PHE A 144 -2.14 -14.94 -14.33
CA PHE A 144 -1.51 -15.03 -15.66
C PHE A 144 -2.15 -14.12 -16.68
N GLU A 145 -3.25 -13.43 -16.34
CA GLU A 145 -3.98 -12.55 -17.24
C GLU A 145 -3.30 -11.18 -17.38
N ASP A 146 -3.43 -10.58 -18.54
CA ASP A 146 -2.93 -9.25 -18.82
C ASP A 146 -3.61 -8.20 -17.92
N ALA A 147 -2.83 -7.19 -17.52
CA ALA A 147 -3.36 -6.07 -16.75
C ALA A 147 -4.09 -5.07 -17.65
N VAL A 148 -5.22 -4.58 -17.18
CA VAL A 148 -5.99 -3.51 -17.82
C VAL A 148 -5.62 -2.16 -17.22
N THR A 149 -5.22 -1.20 -18.08
CA THR A 149 -4.97 0.18 -17.62
C THR A 149 -6.30 0.86 -17.32
N ALA A 150 -6.70 0.85 -16.06
CA ALA A 150 -7.88 1.51 -15.53
C ALA A 150 -7.72 1.72 -14.03
N THR A 151 -8.47 2.65 -13.45
CA THR A 151 -8.47 2.80 -12.00
C THR A 151 -9.21 1.62 -11.35
N PRO A 152 -8.60 0.94 -10.35
CA PRO A 152 -9.27 -0.10 -9.59
C PRO A 152 -10.23 0.46 -8.51
N VAL A 153 -10.30 1.78 -8.37
CA VAL A 153 -11.19 2.46 -7.42
C VAL A 153 -12.52 2.76 -8.08
N SER A 154 -13.61 2.27 -7.50
CA SER A 154 -14.96 2.47 -8.03
C SER A 154 -15.48 3.88 -7.78
N GLY A 155 -16.16 4.44 -8.76
CA GLY A 155 -16.80 5.76 -8.68
C GLY A 155 -16.09 6.86 -9.48
N ASP A 156 -16.82 7.97 -9.67
CA ASP A 156 -16.36 9.11 -10.47
C ASP A 156 -15.54 10.06 -9.58
N PHE A 157 -14.27 9.75 -9.40
CA PHE A 157 -13.33 10.59 -8.66
C PHE A 157 -12.82 11.71 -9.56
N VAL A 158 -12.90 12.92 -9.04
CA VAL A 158 -12.50 14.13 -9.74
C VAL A 158 -11.04 14.45 -9.43
N GLN A 159 -10.25 14.68 -10.47
CA GLN A 159 -8.85 15.10 -10.34
C GLN A 159 -8.79 16.52 -9.77
N ILE A 160 -8.22 16.68 -8.55
CA ILE A 160 -8.18 17.99 -7.86
C ILE A 160 -7.42 19.02 -8.69
N GLU A 161 -6.30 18.64 -9.30
CA GLU A 161 -5.43 19.51 -10.09
C GLU A 161 -6.17 20.19 -11.25
N ASN A 162 -7.24 19.58 -11.76
CA ASN A 162 -8.06 20.18 -12.83
C ASN A 162 -9.01 21.27 -12.35
N TYR A 163 -9.24 21.38 -11.03
CA TYR A 163 -10.11 22.38 -10.41
C TYR A 163 -9.39 23.65 -9.99
N LEU A 164 -8.07 23.62 -9.96
CA LEU A 164 -7.25 24.68 -9.41
C LEU A 164 -6.49 25.41 -10.51
N ASP A 165 -6.39 26.72 -10.37
CA ASP A 165 -5.47 27.51 -11.13
C ASP A 165 -4.08 27.42 -10.49
N PRO A 166 -3.10 26.75 -11.11
CA PRO A 166 -1.80 26.52 -10.49
C PRO A 166 -1.01 27.81 -10.24
N THR A 167 -1.43 28.93 -10.84
CA THR A 167 -0.80 30.23 -10.62
C THR A 167 -1.32 30.94 -9.36
N LYS A 168 -2.41 30.46 -8.76
CA LYS A 168 -3.07 31.06 -7.59
C LYS A 168 -2.89 30.27 -6.31
N VAL A 169 -2.51 29.00 -6.40
CA VAL A 169 -2.31 28.13 -5.25
C VAL A 169 -0.84 28.14 -4.84
N ASN A 170 -0.58 28.41 -3.56
CA ASN A 170 0.76 28.41 -3.01
C ASN A 170 1.01 27.14 -2.18
N PHE A 171 2.14 26.48 -2.39
CA PHE A 171 2.57 25.30 -1.67
C PHE A 171 3.84 25.63 -0.87
N ASN A 172 3.68 25.82 0.44
CA ASN A 172 4.76 26.24 1.33
C ASN A 172 5.14 25.18 2.37
N HIS A 173 4.36 24.09 2.46
CA HIS A 173 4.56 23.01 3.43
C HIS A 173 4.91 21.73 2.71
N TYR A 174 6.05 21.11 3.08
CA TYR A 174 6.57 19.88 2.49
C TYR A 174 6.87 18.81 3.54
N ASN A 175 6.54 19.07 4.81
CA ASN A 175 6.39 18.11 5.88
C ASN A 175 4.92 18.07 6.29
N GLU A 176 4.46 16.96 6.84
CA GLU A 176 3.06 16.72 7.20
C GLU A 176 2.50 17.93 7.98
N SER A 177 1.48 18.58 7.42
CA SER A 177 0.94 19.83 7.93
C SER A 177 -0.59 19.80 7.88
N PRO A 178 -1.25 19.15 8.85
CA PRO A 178 -2.71 19.04 8.89
C PRO A 178 -3.41 20.39 9.03
N ASP A 179 -2.74 21.40 9.57
CA ASP A 179 -3.26 22.77 9.72
C ASP A 179 -3.52 23.46 8.35
N THR A 180 -3.05 22.88 7.24
CA THR A 180 -3.40 23.36 5.91
C THR A 180 -4.81 23.01 5.49
N LEU A 181 -5.44 22.04 6.14
CA LEU A 181 -6.80 21.59 5.81
C LEU A 181 -7.84 22.64 6.24
N VAL A 182 -8.61 23.12 5.28
CA VAL A 182 -9.67 24.12 5.49
C VAL A 182 -11.04 23.43 5.40
N VAL A 183 -11.71 23.38 6.53
CA VAL A 183 -13.06 22.77 6.63
C VAL A 183 -14.11 23.70 6.02
N THR A 184 -15.04 23.13 5.27
CA THR A 184 -16.23 23.81 4.77
C THR A 184 -17.48 22.98 5.07
N PRO A 185 -18.61 23.63 5.47
CA PRO A 185 -19.86 22.91 5.65
C PRO A 185 -20.39 22.41 4.31
N THR A 186 -21.07 21.27 4.31
CA THR A 186 -21.76 20.77 3.14
C THR A 186 -23.14 21.40 3.03
N THR A 187 -23.53 21.85 1.84
CA THR A 187 -24.83 22.49 1.57
C THR A 187 -25.77 21.51 0.89
N GLY A 188 -26.22 20.49 1.59
CA GLY A 188 -27.15 19.51 1.05
C GLY A 188 -27.05 18.17 1.76
N GLU A 189 -28.17 17.50 1.90
CA GLU A 189 -28.21 16.15 2.47
C GLU A 189 -27.60 15.13 1.52
N ASN A 190 -26.82 14.21 2.06
CA ASN A 190 -26.25 13.05 1.36
C ASN A 190 -25.20 13.34 0.24
N LEU A 191 -24.56 14.50 0.24
CA LEU A 191 -23.48 14.76 -0.72
C LEU A 191 -22.23 13.96 -0.37
N THR A 192 -21.64 13.32 -1.40
CA THR A 192 -20.34 12.65 -1.29
C THR A 192 -19.34 13.37 -2.18
N PHE A 193 -18.28 13.86 -1.60
CA PHE A 193 -17.16 14.49 -2.29
C PHE A 193 -16.12 13.42 -2.61
N LYS A 194 -15.77 13.26 -3.89
CA LYS A 194 -14.85 12.24 -4.39
C LYS A 194 -13.70 12.90 -5.13
N TRP A 195 -12.55 12.92 -4.50
CA TRP A 195 -11.34 13.56 -5.00
C TRP A 195 -10.24 12.55 -5.28
N ARG A 196 -9.46 12.78 -6.31
CA ARG A 196 -8.19 12.10 -6.54
C ARG A 196 -7.09 13.10 -6.86
N SER A 197 -5.85 12.72 -6.57
CA SER A 197 -4.66 13.50 -6.93
C SER A 197 -3.55 12.57 -7.36
N SER A 198 -2.77 12.99 -8.37
CA SER A 198 -1.63 12.24 -8.88
C SER A 198 -0.28 12.83 -8.44
N VAL A 199 -0.29 13.78 -7.50
CA VAL A 199 0.95 14.45 -7.04
C VAL A 199 1.44 13.94 -5.67
N LEU A 200 0.80 12.90 -5.13
CA LEU A 200 1.27 12.29 -3.89
C LEU A 200 2.73 11.84 -4.05
N ARG A 201 3.57 12.33 -3.15
CA ARG A 201 4.96 11.94 -3.02
C ARG A 201 5.34 11.92 -1.55
N SER A 202 5.99 10.85 -1.13
CA SER A 202 6.70 10.73 0.14
C SER A 202 8.11 10.19 -0.11
N ASN A 203 8.83 9.84 0.93
CA ASN A 203 10.10 9.13 0.83
C ASN A 203 9.99 7.79 1.54
N CYS A 204 10.68 6.80 1.01
CA CYS A 204 10.88 5.53 1.70
C CYS A 204 11.56 5.77 3.06
N ARG A 205 11.01 5.22 4.13
CA ARG A 205 11.55 5.37 5.49
C ARG A 205 13.00 4.89 5.62
N VAL A 206 13.37 3.88 4.84
CA VAL A 206 14.68 3.22 4.97
C VAL A 206 15.72 3.81 4.03
N THR A 207 15.36 4.07 2.77
CA THR A 207 16.32 4.48 1.73
C THR A 207 16.29 5.97 1.41
N ASN A 208 15.34 6.72 1.97
CA ASN A 208 15.07 8.13 1.65
C ASN A 208 14.79 8.40 0.15
N GLN A 209 14.58 7.35 -0.64
CA GLN A 209 14.22 7.49 -2.06
C GLN A 209 12.75 7.89 -2.21
N PRO A 210 12.39 8.67 -3.24
CA PRO A 210 11.01 9.12 -3.43
C PRO A 210 10.08 7.99 -3.79
N ASP A 211 8.91 7.98 -3.14
CA ASP A 211 7.77 7.14 -3.43
C ASP A 211 6.63 7.99 -4.01
N TRP A 212 6.15 7.64 -5.19
CA TRP A 212 5.12 8.35 -5.92
C TRP A 212 3.82 7.55 -5.96
N GLY A 213 2.68 8.21 -5.84
CA GLY A 213 1.39 7.55 -5.87
C GLY A 213 0.26 8.45 -6.33
N ASP A 214 -0.88 7.81 -6.58
CA ASP A 214 -2.18 8.45 -6.74
C ASP A 214 -2.95 8.24 -5.43
N VAL A 215 -3.60 9.29 -4.94
CA VAL A 215 -4.47 9.22 -3.76
C VAL A 215 -5.92 9.46 -4.16
N PHE A 216 -6.82 8.68 -3.58
CA PHE A 216 -8.27 8.79 -3.75
C PHE A 216 -8.90 8.99 -2.39
N VAL A 217 -9.79 9.98 -2.28
CA VAL A 217 -10.50 10.34 -1.04
C VAL A 217 -11.98 10.51 -1.36
N ALA A 218 -12.85 9.78 -0.64
CA ALA A 218 -14.29 10.02 -0.66
C ALA A 218 -14.77 10.41 0.73
N ILE A 219 -15.51 11.51 0.84
CA ILE A 219 -15.99 12.08 2.10
C ILE A 219 -17.50 12.28 1.99
N LYS A 220 -18.27 11.74 2.94
CA LYS A 220 -19.69 12.03 3.14
C LYS A 220 -19.92 12.45 4.58
N GLY A 221 -20.64 13.56 4.78
CA GLY A 221 -20.95 14.11 6.09
C GLY A 221 -21.37 15.57 6.03
N ASN A 222 -21.50 16.18 7.20
CA ASN A 222 -21.90 17.58 7.34
C ASN A 222 -20.78 18.59 7.06
N LYS A 223 -19.55 18.09 6.93
CA LYS A 223 -18.35 18.86 6.65
C LYS A 223 -17.51 18.16 5.58
N THR A 224 -16.80 18.95 4.81
CA THR A 224 -15.75 18.49 3.90
C THR A 224 -14.56 19.45 3.96
N VAL A 225 -13.51 19.18 3.20
CA VAL A 225 -12.38 20.11 3.02
C VAL A 225 -12.43 20.72 1.63
N THR A 226 -11.88 21.94 1.48
CA THR A 226 -11.77 22.54 0.14
C THR A 226 -10.79 21.73 -0.70
N PRO A 227 -11.01 21.59 -2.03
CA PRO A 227 -10.08 20.88 -2.93
C PRO A 227 -8.66 21.43 -2.84
N GLU A 228 -8.51 22.75 -2.76
CA GLU A 228 -7.22 23.42 -2.63
C GLU A 228 -6.48 22.97 -1.37
N SER A 229 -7.14 23.05 -0.22
CA SER A 229 -6.54 22.66 1.06
C SER A 229 -6.19 21.18 1.13
N LEU A 230 -7.02 20.32 0.53
CA LEU A 230 -6.72 18.89 0.42
C LEU A 230 -5.47 18.66 -0.44
N LEU A 231 -5.33 19.38 -1.56
CA LEU A 231 -4.13 19.26 -2.39
C LEU A 231 -2.89 19.79 -1.67
N GLN A 232 -2.99 20.90 -0.95
CA GLN A 232 -1.89 21.44 -0.12
C GLN A 232 -1.45 20.43 0.94
N TYR A 233 -2.41 19.76 1.59
CA TYR A 233 -2.13 18.72 2.56
C TYR A 233 -1.46 17.49 1.93
N ILE A 234 -1.95 17.01 0.77
CA ILE A 234 -1.31 15.90 0.04
C ILE A 234 0.14 16.26 -0.33
N VAL A 235 0.37 17.48 -0.79
CA VAL A 235 1.71 17.96 -1.16
C VAL A 235 2.64 18.08 0.06
N SER A 236 2.09 18.31 1.26
CA SER A 236 2.91 18.40 2.47
C SER A 236 3.62 17.09 2.83
N MET A 237 3.18 15.93 2.30
CA MET A 237 3.84 14.64 2.49
C MET A 237 5.21 14.51 1.79
N ARG A 238 5.62 15.48 0.96
CA ARG A 238 6.77 15.33 0.04
C ARG A 238 8.13 15.06 0.70
N LYS A 239 8.32 15.42 1.95
CA LYS A 239 9.56 15.17 2.71
C LYS A 239 9.37 14.15 3.84
N GLU A 240 8.16 13.60 3.99
CA GLU A 240 7.90 12.59 5.01
C GLU A 240 8.54 11.25 4.64
N ASN A 241 9.18 10.62 5.62
CA ASN A 241 9.83 9.31 5.50
C ASN A 241 8.97 8.25 6.16
N HIS A 242 8.09 7.61 5.38
CA HIS A 242 7.12 6.64 5.86
C HIS A 242 6.99 5.45 4.93
N PHE A 243 6.42 4.35 5.43
CA PHE A 243 5.88 3.31 4.57
C PHE A 243 4.59 3.79 3.89
N HIS A 244 4.23 3.17 2.79
CA HIS A 244 3.05 3.53 2.00
C HIS A 244 1.76 3.44 2.82
N GLU A 245 1.67 2.39 3.64
CA GLU A 245 0.54 2.13 4.55
C GLU A 245 0.41 3.24 5.60
N GLU A 246 1.53 3.70 6.13
CA GLU A 246 1.58 4.77 7.14
C GLU A 246 1.07 6.10 6.58
N ILE A 247 1.44 6.44 5.34
CA ILE A 247 0.93 7.65 4.65
C ILE A 247 -0.59 7.57 4.47
N CYS A 248 -1.11 6.43 4.03
CA CYS A 248 -2.55 6.24 3.86
C CYS A 248 -3.29 6.37 5.21
N GLU A 249 -2.78 5.75 6.26
CA GLU A 249 -3.35 5.86 7.61
C GLU A 249 -3.28 7.28 8.17
N CYS A 250 -2.19 8.01 7.90
CA CYS A 250 -2.04 9.41 8.29
C CYS A 250 -3.10 10.29 7.62
N ILE A 251 -3.24 10.20 6.29
CA ILE A 251 -4.25 10.96 5.55
C ILE A 251 -5.65 10.62 6.05
N TYR A 252 -5.95 9.34 6.23
CA TYR A 252 -7.25 8.91 6.76
C TYR A 252 -7.51 9.51 8.15
N LYS A 253 -6.58 9.35 9.07
CA LYS A 253 -6.72 9.78 10.47
C LYS A 253 -6.96 11.29 10.60
N ARG A 254 -6.20 12.11 9.88
CA ARG A 254 -6.37 13.57 9.90
C ARG A 254 -7.74 14.00 9.38
N LEU A 255 -8.20 13.40 8.28
CA LEU A 255 -9.53 13.70 7.75
C LEU A 255 -10.64 13.19 8.67
N TYR A 256 -10.46 12.01 9.27
CA TYR A 256 -11.42 11.42 10.19
C TYR A 256 -11.61 12.28 11.43
N ASP A 257 -10.51 12.68 12.10
CA ASP A 257 -10.57 13.50 13.32
C ASP A 257 -11.10 14.92 13.06
N LEU A 258 -10.74 15.51 11.91
CA LEU A 258 -11.13 16.86 11.56
C LEU A 258 -12.61 16.97 11.18
N LEU A 259 -13.12 15.99 10.44
CA LEU A 259 -14.44 16.07 9.80
C LEU A 259 -15.52 15.30 10.55
N GLU A 260 -15.16 14.27 11.33
CA GLU A 260 -16.12 13.33 11.93
C GLU A 260 -17.14 12.84 10.91
N PRO A 261 -16.69 12.25 9.77
CA PRO A 261 -17.54 11.98 8.62
C PRO A 261 -18.44 10.77 8.84
N GLU A 262 -19.60 10.74 8.14
CA GLU A 262 -20.47 9.55 8.06
C GLU A 262 -19.81 8.42 7.28
N GLU A 263 -19.20 8.76 6.13
CA GLU A 263 -18.41 7.85 5.31
C GLU A 263 -17.07 8.52 4.96
N LEU A 264 -15.98 7.79 5.18
CA LEU A 264 -14.65 8.17 4.73
C LEU A 264 -13.99 6.98 4.04
N PHE A 265 -13.40 7.24 2.89
CA PHE A 265 -12.58 6.29 2.15
C PHE A 265 -11.29 6.96 1.72
N VAL A 266 -10.16 6.32 1.96
CA VAL A 266 -8.83 6.75 1.49
C VAL A 266 -8.08 5.56 0.96
N THR A 267 -7.52 5.69 -0.24
CA THR A 267 -6.56 4.72 -0.78
C THR A 267 -5.44 5.43 -1.51
N CYS A 268 -4.25 4.87 -1.40
CA CYS A 268 -3.06 5.34 -2.09
C CYS A 268 -2.57 4.23 -3.02
N LEU A 269 -2.43 4.52 -4.31
CA LEU A 269 -1.95 3.59 -5.32
C LEU A 269 -0.54 4.00 -5.72
N TYR A 270 0.46 3.29 -5.19
CA TYR A 270 1.86 3.67 -5.40
C TYR A 270 2.44 3.10 -6.68
N THR A 271 3.39 3.82 -7.24
CA THR A 271 4.16 3.36 -8.40
C THR A 271 5.07 2.20 -8.01
N ARG A 272 5.23 1.28 -8.94
CA ARG A 272 6.06 0.09 -8.80
C ARG A 272 7.53 0.42 -8.52
N ARG A 273 8.11 -0.23 -7.51
CA ARG A 273 9.55 -0.18 -7.20
C ARG A 273 10.08 -1.58 -6.96
N GLY A 274 11.16 -1.92 -7.63
CA GLY A 274 11.76 -3.24 -7.51
C GLY A 274 10.80 -4.39 -7.85
N GLY A 275 9.87 -4.17 -8.80
CA GLY A 275 8.88 -5.16 -9.22
C GLY A 275 7.68 -5.31 -8.29
N ILE A 276 7.47 -4.39 -7.33
CA ILE A 276 6.35 -4.43 -6.37
C ILE A 276 5.65 -3.07 -6.32
N ASP A 277 4.32 -3.02 -6.41
CA ASP A 277 3.51 -1.89 -5.97
C ASP A 277 2.70 -2.23 -4.73
N ILE A 278 2.44 -1.21 -3.89
CA ILE A 278 1.76 -1.33 -2.61
C ILE A 278 0.60 -0.36 -2.58
N ASN A 279 -0.58 -0.85 -2.27
CA ASN A 279 -1.83 -0.12 -2.42
C ASN A 279 -2.67 -0.23 -1.13
N PRO A 280 -2.35 0.55 -0.10
CA PRO A 280 -3.12 0.58 1.14
C PRO A 280 -4.49 1.22 0.94
N CYS A 281 -5.49 0.69 1.63
CA CYS A 281 -6.88 1.14 1.56
C CYS A 281 -7.50 1.17 2.96
N ARG A 282 -8.18 2.29 3.31
CA ARG A 282 -8.84 2.50 4.60
C ARG A 282 -10.23 3.08 4.38
N ALA A 283 -11.22 2.60 5.12
CA ALA A 283 -12.61 3.04 5.03
C ALA A 283 -13.28 3.05 6.40
N SER A 284 -14.29 3.88 6.57
CA SER A 284 -15.04 3.99 7.84
C SER A 284 -15.93 2.78 8.15
N SER A 285 -16.15 1.90 7.16
CA SER A 285 -16.89 0.65 7.33
C SER A 285 -16.64 -0.31 6.16
N ASP A 286 -16.95 -1.60 6.35
CA ASP A 286 -16.94 -2.60 5.28
C ASP A 286 -17.85 -2.23 4.11
N ALA A 287 -19.00 -1.58 4.36
CA ALA A 287 -19.90 -1.12 3.30
C ALA A 287 -19.24 -0.05 2.41
N VAL A 288 -18.54 0.91 3.01
CA VAL A 288 -17.79 1.95 2.29
C VAL A 288 -16.59 1.33 1.57
N MET A 289 -15.91 0.37 2.21
CA MET A 289 -14.83 -0.40 1.58
C MET A 289 -15.32 -1.14 0.34
N TYR A 290 -16.45 -1.83 0.41
CA TYR A 290 -17.05 -2.54 -0.73
C TYR A 290 -17.43 -1.57 -1.86
N LYS A 291 -18.02 -0.41 -1.49
CA LYS A 291 -18.48 0.61 -2.45
C LYS A 291 -17.36 1.14 -3.34
N TYR A 292 -16.16 1.38 -2.80
CA TYR A 292 -15.06 2.04 -3.51
C TYR A 292 -13.85 1.14 -3.78
N GLY A 293 -13.56 0.20 -2.90
CA GLY A 293 -12.33 -0.60 -2.88
C GLY A 293 -12.50 -2.07 -3.29
N TYR A 294 -13.67 -2.47 -3.80
CA TYR A 294 -13.96 -3.87 -4.14
C TYR A 294 -12.89 -4.52 -5.02
N HIS A 295 -12.50 -3.85 -6.11
CA HIS A 295 -11.50 -4.37 -7.05
C HIS A 295 -10.08 -4.41 -6.48
N LEU A 296 -9.79 -3.57 -5.49
CA LEU A 296 -8.52 -3.61 -4.76
C LEU A 296 -8.46 -4.78 -3.77
N ARG A 297 -9.58 -5.07 -3.09
CA ARG A 297 -9.65 -6.12 -2.06
C ARG A 297 -9.63 -7.53 -2.66
N SER A 298 -10.13 -7.70 -3.87
CA SER A 298 -10.24 -9.02 -4.50
C SER A 298 -8.93 -9.47 -5.13
N VAL A 299 -8.46 -10.67 -4.79
CA VAL A 299 -7.31 -11.30 -5.45
C VAL A 299 -7.69 -11.97 -6.78
N TYR A 300 -8.99 -12.07 -7.10
CA TYR A 300 -9.55 -12.77 -8.26
C TYR A 300 -10.15 -11.85 -9.32
N THR A 301 -10.14 -10.52 -9.09
CA THR A 301 -10.62 -9.56 -10.10
C THR A 301 -9.53 -9.26 -11.11
N ASN A 302 -9.93 -8.62 -12.23
CA ASN A 302 -9.00 -8.16 -13.26
C ASN A 302 -7.82 -7.38 -12.67
N ASN A 303 -6.66 -7.52 -13.28
CA ASN A 303 -5.44 -6.82 -12.91
C ASN A 303 -5.52 -5.35 -13.37
N TYR A 304 -6.29 -4.54 -12.65
CA TYR A 304 -6.35 -3.11 -12.90
C TYR A 304 -5.09 -2.41 -12.37
N LYS A 305 -4.60 -1.45 -13.12
CA LYS A 305 -3.50 -0.57 -12.71
C LYS A 305 -3.73 0.83 -13.23
N THR A 306 -3.22 1.83 -12.51
CA THR A 306 -3.20 3.21 -12.99
C THR A 306 -2.14 3.40 -14.08
N LEU A 307 -2.12 4.56 -14.73
CA LEU A 307 -1.15 4.86 -15.80
C LEU A 307 0.31 4.69 -15.33
N ARG A 308 0.58 4.93 -14.06
CA ARG A 308 1.95 4.94 -13.51
C ARG A 308 2.36 3.67 -12.76
N GLN A 309 1.44 2.75 -12.55
CA GLN A 309 1.75 1.46 -11.91
C GLN A 309 2.34 0.44 -12.88
#